data_6031e40b85808c295109e623987334c7
#
_entry.id   6031e40b85808c295109e623987334c7
#
_cell.length_a   1.000
_cell.length_b   1.000
_cell.length_c   1.000
_cell.angle_alpha   90.00
_cell.angle_beta   90.00
_cell.angle_gamma   90.00
#
_symmetry.space_group_name_H-M   'P 1'
#
loop_
_entity.id
_entity.type
_entity.pdbx_description
1 polymer ?
#
loop_
_entity_poly.entity_id
_entity_poly.type
_entity_poly.pdbx_seq_one_letter_code
_entity_poly.pdbx_strand_id
1 'polypeptide(L)'
;MKKLYLSGEAAALKEAYCELRGVEAVTGGIAEASNELKIKGVEIDYNPKKIDICELLKTYFEVVDPYVLAEDPLLQPAVVYCSSEDVPQIEYYARYMQSRGAEPAAALGNLIMNDSITPGREIRRMLVNYGRLVKFTGEEA
;
A
#
# COMPACT_ATOMS: atom_id res chain seq x y z
N MET A 1 -9.70 0.69 18.51
CA MET A 1 -9.18 1.33 17.30
C MET A 1 -7.84 0.77 16.90
N LYS A 2 -7.62 0.58 15.65
CA LYS A 2 -6.31 0.15 15.14
C LYS A 2 -5.76 1.21 14.20
N LYS A 3 -4.47 1.11 13.92
CA LYS A 3 -3.78 2.04 13.05
C LYS A 3 -2.97 1.31 11.99
N LEU A 4 -2.97 1.89 10.80
CA LEU A 4 -2.18 1.40 9.69
C LEU A 4 -1.56 2.62 9.00
N TYR A 5 -0.34 2.47 8.52
CA TYR A 5 0.40 3.56 7.89
C TYR A 5 0.69 3.20 6.44
N LEU A 6 0.34 4.10 5.54
CA LEU A 6 0.49 3.86 4.10
C LEU A 6 1.25 5.01 3.47
N SER A 7 2.21 4.68 2.61
CA SER A 7 3.00 5.70 1.92
C SER A 7 2.25 6.25 0.71
N GLY A 8 2.48 7.51 0.41
CA GLY A 8 1.91 8.17 -0.75
C GLY A 8 1.59 9.63 -0.49
N GLU A 9 1.02 10.28 -1.47
CA GLU A 9 0.60 11.68 -1.35
C GLU A 9 -0.53 11.78 -0.33
N ALA A 10 -0.27 12.50 0.76
CA ALA A 10 -1.22 12.59 1.86
C ALA A 10 -2.59 13.12 1.41
N ALA A 11 -2.60 14.12 0.56
CA ALA A 11 -3.86 14.70 0.09
C ALA A 11 -4.70 13.68 -0.68
N ALA A 12 -4.08 12.92 -1.57
CA ALA A 12 -4.76 11.90 -2.36
C ALA A 12 -5.28 10.77 -1.48
N LEU A 13 -4.47 10.34 -0.51
CA LEU A 13 -4.87 9.28 0.41
C LEU A 13 -5.98 9.73 1.34
N LYS A 14 -5.90 10.95 1.86
CA LYS A 14 -6.97 11.49 2.70
C LYS A 14 -8.30 11.52 1.94
N GLU A 15 -8.27 11.95 0.70
CA GLU A 15 -9.47 11.98 -0.14
C GLU A 15 -10.04 10.58 -0.34
N ALA A 16 -9.18 9.60 -0.60
CA ALA A 16 -9.61 8.22 -0.84
C ALA A 16 -10.24 7.57 0.40
N TYR A 17 -9.74 7.90 1.59
CA TYR A 17 -10.17 7.25 2.81
C TYR A 17 -11.21 8.01 3.63
N CYS A 18 -11.39 9.30 3.39
CA CYS A 18 -12.23 10.12 4.25
C CYS A 18 -13.70 9.68 4.30
N GLU A 19 -14.19 9.05 3.25
CA GLU A 19 -15.58 8.59 3.19
C GLU A 19 -15.71 7.08 3.37
N LEU A 20 -14.59 6.39 3.60
CA LEU A 20 -14.61 4.95 3.72
C LEU A 20 -15.15 4.55 5.09
N ARG A 21 -16.20 3.73 5.07
CA ARG A 21 -16.83 3.28 6.32
C ARG A 21 -15.83 2.50 7.16
N GLY A 22 -15.72 2.87 8.43
CA GLY A 22 -14.79 2.22 9.35
C GLY A 22 -13.51 2.99 9.55
N VAL A 23 -13.19 3.93 8.67
CA VAL A 23 -12.06 4.83 8.85
C VAL A 23 -12.50 6.02 9.70
N GLU A 24 -11.82 6.21 10.81
CA GLU A 24 -12.17 7.26 11.79
C GLU A 24 -11.35 8.53 11.60
N ALA A 25 -10.10 8.40 11.20
CA ALA A 25 -9.23 9.55 11.00
C ALA A 25 -8.08 9.20 10.06
N VAL A 26 -7.60 10.20 9.32
CA VAL A 26 -6.46 10.06 8.42
C VAL A 26 -5.54 11.26 8.67
N THR A 27 -4.31 10.98 9.09
CA THR A 27 -3.35 12.02 9.45
C THR A 27 -2.08 11.87 8.62
N GLY A 28 -1.66 12.93 7.94
CA GLY A 28 -0.41 12.94 7.18
C GLY A 28 0.81 12.95 8.09
N GLY A 29 1.91 12.38 7.65
CA GLY A 29 3.13 12.36 8.41
C GLY A 29 4.17 11.40 7.89
N ILE A 30 5.14 11.11 8.75
CA ILE A 30 6.25 10.21 8.42
C ILE A 30 6.24 9.05 9.41
N ALA A 31 6.27 7.83 8.88
CA ALA A 31 6.33 6.63 9.69
C ALA A 31 7.69 5.93 9.51
N GLU A 32 8.26 5.47 10.62
CA GLU A 32 9.51 4.73 10.61
C GLU A 32 9.25 3.34 11.17
N ALA A 33 9.74 2.34 10.47
CA ALA A 33 9.56 0.95 10.85
C ALA A 33 10.87 0.32 11.35
N SER A 34 10.74 -0.78 12.08
CA SER A 34 11.87 -1.46 12.70
C SER A 34 12.89 -2.02 11.71
N ASN A 35 12.51 -2.19 10.45
CA ASN A 35 13.40 -2.69 9.41
C ASN A 35 14.01 -1.55 8.57
N GLU A 36 14.20 -0.41 9.18
CA GLU A 36 14.77 0.78 8.55
C GLU A 36 13.90 1.38 7.45
N LEU A 37 12.70 0.89 7.29
CA LEU A 37 11.75 1.43 6.33
C LEU A 37 11.22 2.77 6.86
N LYS A 38 11.29 3.79 6.02
CA LYS A 38 10.78 5.12 6.37
C LYS A 38 9.89 5.58 5.22
N ILE A 39 8.68 5.99 5.55
CA ILE A 39 7.71 6.40 4.55
C ILE A 39 7.07 7.74 4.90
N LYS A 40 6.71 8.46 3.86
CA LYS A 40 5.90 9.66 3.96
C LYS A 40 4.51 9.30 3.43
N GLY A 41 3.49 9.56 4.24
CA GLY A 41 2.14 9.19 3.86
C GLY A 41 1.14 9.52 4.93
N VAL A 42 0.29 8.57 5.29
CA VAL A 42 -0.78 8.79 6.24
C VAL A 42 -0.84 7.71 7.31
N GLU A 43 -1.34 8.12 8.48
CA GLU A 43 -1.76 7.23 9.54
C GLU A 43 -3.27 7.10 9.42
N ILE A 44 -3.75 5.88 9.31
CA ILE A 44 -5.18 5.61 9.25
C ILE A 44 -5.64 5.00 10.57
N ASP A 45 -6.55 5.72 11.24
CA ASP A 45 -7.24 5.19 12.41
C ASP A 45 -8.50 4.52 11.92
N TYR A 46 -8.69 3.24 12.23
CA TYR A 46 -9.85 2.52 11.74
C TYR A 46 -10.44 1.59 12.79
N ASN A 47 -11.71 1.29 12.62
CA ASN A 47 -12.42 0.35 13.48
C ASN A 47 -12.37 -1.03 12.82
N PRO A 48 -11.61 -1.99 13.39
CA PRO A 48 -11.44 -3.30 12.77
C PRO A 48 -12.73 -4.13 12.73
N LYS A 49 -13.78 -3.69 13.44
CA LYS A 49 -15.08 -4.33 13.36
C LYS A 49 -15.88 -3.90 12.13
N LYS A 50 -15.49 -2.79 11.53
CA LYS A 50 -16.20 -2.23 10.37
C LYS A 50 -15.43 -2.36 9.07
N ILE A 51 -14.09 -2.39 9.14
CA ILE A 51 -13.25 -2.49 7.95
C ILE A 51 -12.00 -3.29 8.32
N ASP A 52 -11.55 -4.14 7.41
CA ASP A 52 -10.34 -4.91 7.64
C ASP A 52 -9.17 -4.38 6.82
N ILE A 53 -7.99 -4.95 7.06
CA ILE A 53 -6.77 -4.53 6.40
C ILE A 53 -6.86 -4.75 4.88
N CYS A 54 -7.50 -5.84 4.46
CA CYS A 54 -7.61 -6.12 3.02
C CYS A 54 -8.41 -5.04 2.30
N GLU A 55 -9.46 -4.54 2.92
CA GLU A 55 -10.24 -3.44 2.35
C GLU A 55 -9.44 -2.14 2.33
N LEU A 56 -8.67 -1.87 3.38
CA LEU A 56 -7.80 -0.71 3.42
C LEU A 56 -6.74 -0.77 2.33
N LEU A 57 -6.15 -1.94 2.12
CA LEU A 57 -5.13 -2.12 1.09
C LEU A 57 -5.71 -2.07 -0.31
N LYS A 58 -6.93 -2.56 -0.49
CA LYS A 58 -7.61 -2.45 -1.77
C LYS A 58 -7.74 -0.99 -2.19
N THR A 59 -8.19 -0.15 -1.26
CA THR A 59 -8.31 1.30 -1.51
C THR A 59 -6.95 1.92 -1.76
N TYR A 60 -5.94 1.49 -1.00
CA TYR A 60 -4.58 1.98 -1.16
C TYR A 60 -4.06 1.77 -2.59
N PHE A 61 -4.24 0.56 -3.12
CA PHE A 61 -3.74 0.24 -4.45
C PHE A 61 -4.59 0.80 -5.59
N GLU A 62 -5.70 1.42 -5.29
CA GLU A 62 -6.45 2.21 -6.27
C GLU A 62 -5.82 3.60 -6.42
N VAL A 63 -5.10 4.06 -5.40
CA VAL A 63 -4.45 5.38 -5.39
C VAL A 63 -2.98 5.25 -5.77
N VAL A 64 -2.30 4.23 -5.28
CA VAL A 64 -0.87 4.01 -5.48
C VAL A 64 -0.66 2.76 -6.32
N ASP A 65 0.08 2.89 -7.40
CA ASP A 65 0.41 1.75 -8.25
C ASP A 65 1.53 0.94 -7.59
N PRO A 66 1.26 -0.29 -7.14
CA PRO A 66 2.26 -1.08 -6.44
C PRO A 66 3.32 -1.68 -7.35
N TYR A 67 3.20 -1.49 -8.66
CA TYR A 67 4.13 -2.05 -9.64
C TYR A 67 5.08 -1.02 -10.21
N VAL A 68 4.98 0.23 -9.78
CA VAL A 68 5.78 1.33 -10.29
C VAL A 68 6.67 1.88 -9.19
N LEU A 69 7.94 2.05 -9.51
CA LEU A 69 8.90 2.61 -8.58
C LEU A 69 8.67 4.12 -8.48
N ALA A 70 8.53 4.64 -7.28
CA ALA A 70 8.36 6.05 -7.04
C ALA A 70 9.72 6.78 -7.15
N GLU A 71 9.70 8.03 -7.59
CA GLU A 71 10.93 8.83 -7.66
C GLU A 71 11.47 9.16 -6.27
N ASP A 72 10.57 9.49 -5.35
CA ASP A 72 10.95 9.78 -3.97
C ASP A 72 10.97 8.49 -3.16
N PRO A 73 12.12 8.12 -2.56
CA PRO A 73 12.20 6.90 -1.75
C PRO A 73 11.18 6.86 -0.61
N LEU A 74 10.79 8.00 -0.07
CA LEU A 74 9.81 8.07 1.02
C LEU A 74 8.40 7.76 0.54
N LEU A 75 8.15 7.83 -0.76
CA LEU A 75 6.84 7.56 -1.37
C LEU A 75 6.76 6.19 -2.04
N GLN A 76 7.74 5.33 -1.83
CA GLN A 76 7.68 3.96 -2.32
C GLN A 76 6.47 3.25 -1.72
N PRO A 77 5.76 2.42 -2.50
CA PRO A 77 4.61 1.70 -1.95
C PRO A 77 5.03 0.90 -0.72
N ALA A 78 4.36 1.15 0.39
CA ALA A 78 4.72 0.51 1.64
C ALA A 78 3.58 0.53 2.64
N VAL A 79 3.59 -0.44 3.53
CA VAL A 79 2.61 -0.60 4.61
C VAL A 79 3.37 -0.73 5.91
N VAL A 80 3.06 0.12 6.88
CA VAL A 80 3.63 0.01 8.22
C VAL A 80 2.50 -0.35 9.18
N TYR A 81 2.70 -1.41 9.95
CA TYR A 81 1.68 -1.95 10.85
C TYR A 81 2.14 -1.83 12.30
N CYS A 82 1.19 -1.87 13.24
CA CYS A 82 1.49 -1.78 14.66
C CYS A 82 1.58 -3.14 15.35
N SER A 83 0.79 -4.09 14.90
CA SER A 83 0.71 -5.41 15.53
C SER A 83 1.09 -6.52 14.56
N SER A 84 1.86 -7.50 15.05
CA SER A 84 2.22 -8.66 14.24
C SER A 84 1.00 -9.47 13.81
N GLU A 85 -0.14 -9.28 14.47
CA GLU A 85 -1.40 -9.92 14.07
C GLU A 85 -1.86 -9.46 12.68
N ASP A 86 -1.41 -8.31 12.24
CA ASP A 86 -1.80 -7.75 10.95
C ASP A 86 -1.02 -8.36 9.78
N VAL A 87 0.13 -8.95 10.06
CA VAL A 87 1.03 -9.46 9.03
C VAL A 87 0.36 -10.50 8.11
N PRO A 88 -0.38 -11.50 8.61
CA PRO A 88 -1.01 -12.46 7.72
C PRO A 88 -1.96 -11.85 6.71
N GLN A 89 -2.71 -10.83 7.09
CA GLN A 89 -3.61 -10.14 6.17
C GLN A 89 -2.85 -9.32 5.14
N ILE A 90 -1.78 -8.65 5.56
CA ILE A 90 -0.94 -7.88 4.66
C ILE A 90 -0.29 -8.81 3.64
N GLU A 91 0.26 -9.92 4.08
CA GLU A 91 0.88 -10.90 3.20
C GLU A 91 -0.12 -11.56 2.26
N TYR A 92 -1.30 -11.87 2.77
CA TYR A 92 -2.36 -12.44 1.96
C TYR A 92 -2.73 -11.49 0.80
N TYR A 93 -2.93 -10.22 1.13
CA TYR A 93 -3.31 -9.24 0.12
C TYR A 93 -2.16 -8.95 -0.84
N ALA A 94 -0.93 -8.95 -0.35
CA ALA A 94 0.24 -8.78 -1.20
C ALA A 94 0.33 -9.90 -2.25
N ARG A 95 0.09 -11.15 -1.83
CA ARG A 95 0.06 -12.29 -2.76
C ARG A 95 -1.09 -12.19 -3.75
N TYR A 96 -2.24 -11.78 -3.25
CA TYR A 96 -3.42 -11.57 -4.10
C TYR A 96 -3.12 -10.53 -5.18
N MET A 97 -2.56 -9.39 -4.80
CA MET A 97 -2.22 -8.34 -5.74
C MET A 97 -1.10 -8.76 -6.68
N GLN A 98 -0.14 -9.54 -6.22
CA GLN A 98 0.91 -10.05 -7.08
C GLN A 98 0.31 -10.96 -8.16
N SER A 99 -0.64 -11.78 -7.79
CA SER A 99 -1.37 -12.64 -8.72
C SER A 99 -2.17 -11.80 -9.73
N ARG A 100 -2.87 -10.78 -9.23
CA ARG A 100 -3.64 -9.87 -10.07
C ARG A 100 -2.73 -9.08 -11.01
N GLY A 101 -1.56 -8.72 -10.54
CA GLY A 101 -0.58 -8.00 -11.35
C GLY A 101 -0.13 -8.81 -12.57
N ALA A 102 -0.13 -10.11 -12.46
CA ALA A 102 0.23 -10.97 -13.56
C ALA A 102 -0.85 -11.02 -14.64
N GLU A 103 -2.12 -10.93 -14.25
CA GLU A 103 -3.25 -11.00 -15.19
C GLU A 103 -3.24 -9.89 -16.25
N PRO A 104 -3.12 -8.61 -15.88
CA PRO A 104 -3.07 -7.55 -16.88
C PRO A 104 -1.89 -7.71 -17.83
N ALA A 105 -0.74 -8.11 -17.29
CA ALA A 105 0.44 -8.33 -18.10
C ALA A 105 0.21 -9.50 -19.09
N ALA A 106 -0.44 -10.55 -18.64
CA ALA A 106 -0.78 -11.68 -19.50
C ALA A 106 -1.75 -11.26 -20.59
N ALA A 107 -2.76 -10.46 -20.24
CA ALA A 107 -3.71 -9.97 -21.22
C ALA A 107 -3.04 -9.11 -22.28
N LEU A 108 -2.16 -8.22 -21.84
CA LEU A 108 -1.38 -7.41 -22.77
C LEU A 108 -0.45 -8.28 -23.60
N GLY A 109 0.11 -9.32 -22.99
CA GLY A 109 0.96 -10.25 -23.70
C GLY A 109 0.24 -10.95 -24.84
N ASN A 110 -1.04 -11.21 -24.69
CA ASN A 110 -1.84 -11.79 -25.77
C ASN A 110 -1.99 -10.84 -26.96
N LEU A 111 -2.00 -9.55 -26.69
CA LEU A 111 -2.12 -8.54 -27.75
C LEU A 111 -0.80 -8.25 -28.45
N ILE A 112 0.28 -8.36 -27.73
CA ILE A 112 1.60 -8.01 -28.23
C ILE A 112 2.60 -9.13 -28.09
N MET A 113 2.11 -10.34 -28.09
CA MET A 113 2.91 -11.53 -27.84
C MET A 113 4.07 -11.72 -28.79
N ASN A 114 4.01 -11.06 -29.93
CA ASN A 114 5.08 -11.18 -30.92
C ASN A 114 6.29 -10.35 -30.55
N ASP A 115 6.13 -9.45 -29.62
CA ASP A 115 7.25 -8.67 -29.11
C ASP A 115 7.85 -9.42 -27.93
N SER A 116 9.04 -9.07 -27.56
CA SER A 116 9.68 -9.66 -26.40
C SER A 116 9.06 -9.11 -25.12
N ILE A 117 7.76 -9.23 -25.03
CA ILE A 117 7.00 -8.63 -23.94
C ILE A 117 7.09 -9.44 -22.68
N THR A 118 7.50 -10.67 -22.78
CA THR A 118 7.69 -11.55 -21.63
C THR A 118 8.48 -10.89 -20.50
N PRO A 119 9.58 -10.21 -20.79
CA PRO A 119 10.29 -9.49 -19.73
C PRO A 119 9.40 -8.45 -19.03
N GLY A 120 8.53 -7.78 -19.77
CA GLY A 120 7.63 -6.81 -19.19
C GLY A 120 6.66 -7.45 -18.20
N ARG A 121 6.20 -8.64 -18.50
CA ARG A 121 5.32 -9.39 -17.60
C ARG A 121 6.06 -9.81 -16.33
N GLU A 122 7.31 -10.20 -16.48
CA GLU A 122 8.11 -10.65 -15.35
C GLU A 122 8.46 -9.49 -14.41
N ILE A 123 8.62 -8.29 -14.95
CA ILE A 123 8.92 -7.15 -14.09
C ILE A 123 7.69 -6.56 -13.41
N ARG A 124 6.50 -7.03 -13.70
CA ARG A 124 5.33 -6.59 -12.98
C ARG A 124 5.27 -7.27 -11.62
N ARG A 125 6.29 -6.99 -10.85
CA ARG A 125 6.35 -7.42 -9.47
C ARG A 125 5.82 -6.30 -8.59
N MET A 126 5.16 -6.70 -7.54
CA MET A 126 4.68 -5.78 -6.56
C MET A 126 5.86 -5.22 -5.77
N LEU A 127 5.99 -3.90 -5.78
CA LEU A 127 7.09 -3.20 -5.13
C LEU A 127 6.69 -2.67 -3.74
N VAL A 128 5.97 -3.47 -2.98
CA VAL A 128 5.48 -3.05 -1.68
C VAL A 128 6.31 -3.66 -0.58
N ASN A 129 6.81 -2.79 0.28
CA ASN A 129 7.52 -3.18 1.49
C ASN A 129 6.58 -3.06 2.67
N TYR A 130 6.82 -3.84 3.72
CA TYR A 130 6.06 -3.68 4.95
C TYR A 130 6.97 -3.89 6.15
N GLY A 131 6.61 -3.23 7.25
CA GLY A 131 7.38 -3.30 8.48
C GLY A 131 6.55 -2.86 9.67
N ARG A 132 7.08 -3.15 10.87
CA ARG A 132 6.42 -2.79 12.12
C ARG A 132 6.77 -1.38 12.53
N LEU A 133 5.78 -0.61 12.95
CA LEU A 133 5.96 0.77 13.35
C LEU A 133 6.88 0.90 14.56
N VAL A 134 7.84 1.82 14.45
CA VAL A 134 8.66 2.27 15.57
C VAL A 134 8.22 3.68 16.00
N LYS A 135 8.01 4.57 15.02
CA LYS A 135 7.68 5.96 15.32
C LYS A 135 6.87 6.57 14.20
N PHE A 136 5.87 7.34 14.55
CA PHE A 136 5.14 8.16 13.60
C PHE A 136 5.17 9.62 14.04
N THR A 137 5.52 10.49 13.11
CA THR A 137 5.54 11.93 13.35
C THR A 137 4.50 12.57 12.44
N GLY A 138 3.40 13.00 13.03
CA GLY A 138 2.34 13.65 12.28
C GLY A 138 2.75 15.02 11.79
N GLU A 139 2.22 15.40 10.63
CA GLU A 139 2.39 16.74 10.10
C GLU A 139 1.46 17.69 10.85
N GLU A 140 1.98 18.85 11.18
CA GLU A 140 1.14 19.88 11.74
C GLU A 140 0.37 20.53 10.59
N ALA A 141 -0.88 20.79 10.85
CA ALA A 141 -1.75 21.40 9.86
C ALA A 141 -1.31 22.84 9.55
#